data_521a07205af632f5f8f6a9e6632cab41
#
_entry.id   521a07205af632f5f8f6a9e6632cab41
#
_cell.length_a   1.000
_cell.length_b   1.000
_cell.length_c   1.000
_cell.angle_alpha   90.00
_cell.angle_beta   90.00
_cell.angle_gamma   90.00
#
_symmetry.space_group_name_H-M   'P 1'
#
loop_
_entity.id
_entity.type
_entity.pdbx_description
1 polymer ?
#
loop_
_entity_poly.entity_id
_entity_poly.type
_entity_poly.pdbx_seq_one_letter_code
_entity_poly.pdbx_strand_id
1 'polypeptide(L)'
;TDIIDADLAEGKVDVVHTRFPPEPNGYLHIGHAKSICLNFGLAERYGGLCNLRFDDTNPVKEDVEYVDSIKEDIRWLGFRWAEEHYASDYFEQLYAWAVQLIKQGLAYVDDQSQEEIRLTRGTISEPGKESPWRNRTVEENLDLFERMRNGEFPDGAKVLRAKIDMAHPNMLFRDPIMYRIIHAEHHRTGNKWCIYPMYDYAHGQCDSIEHITHSICTLEFDVHRPLYDWFIQALGIYPSHQYEFARLNLTYTMMSKRNLLKLVKEGAVMGWDDPRMPTICALRRKGYTPASVRNFAEMVGVAKRDNVIDLGKLEYCVREDLNRVAQRRMAVLNPLKVVITNYEDDKTELFTAINNPEDENAGTRQVPFSREIYIERDDFMEVPPKKYYRLSPGTEVRLRYSYLIRCEEVVKDAEGNITELRCTYDPESGNGSSS
;
A
#
# COMPACT_ATOMS: atom_id res chain seq x y z
N THR A 1 0.24 -20.14 6.76
CA THR A 1 0.71 -20.78 8.03
C THR A 1 1.00 -22.25 7.86
N ASP A 2 0.09 -23.07 7.32
CA ASP A 2 0.24 -24.54 7.24
C ASP A 2 1.56 -24.99 6.60
N ILE A 3 2.01 -24.30 5.55
CA ILE A 3 3.29 -24.56 4.90
C ILE A 3 4.45 -24.26 5.84
N ILE A 4 4.42 -23.11 6.51
CA ILE A 4 5.47 -22.71 7.45
C ILE A 4 5.51 -23.68 8.65
N ASP A 5 4.34 -24.04 9.17
CA ASP A 5 4.22 -25.00 10.28
C ASP A 5 4.82 -26.36 9.90
N ALA A 6 4.56 -26.83 8.67
CA ALA A 6 5.15 -28.07 8.14
C ALA A 6 6.68 -27.95 7.95
N ASP A 7 7.16 -26.88 7.36
CA ASP A 7 8.58 -26.67 7.10
C ASP A 7 9.42 -26.58 8.39
N LEU A 8 8.88 -25.95 9.44
CA LEU A 8 9.48 -25.91 10.76
C LEU A 8 9.44 -27.29 11.44
N ALA A 9 8.32 -28.01 11.38
CA ALA A 9 8.18 -29.34 11.98
C ALA A 9 9.08 -30.38 11.32
N GLU A 10 9.29 -30.29 10.02
CA GLU A 10 10.17 -31.16 9.23
C GLU A 10 11.64 -30.76 9.31
N GLY A 11 11.97 -29.64 9.98
CA GLY A 11 13.35 -29.14 10.09
C GLY A 11 13.93 -28.62 8.77
N LYS A 12 13.09 -28.27 7.81
CA LYS A 12 13.53 -27.66 6.54
C LYS A 12 14.08 -26.26 6.74
N VAL A 13 13.51 -25.53 7.72
CA VAL A 13 13.95 -24.20 8.13
C VAL A 13 13.99 -24.12 9.65
N ASP A 14 14.99 -23.42 10.19
CA ASP A 14 15.12 -23.20 11.63
C ASP A 14 14.45 -21.87 12.05
N VAL A 15 14.53 -20.87 11.18
CA VAL A 15 13.98 -19.53 11.39
C VAL A 15 13.21 -19.09 10.15
N VAL A 16 12.01 -18.60 10.33
CA VAL A 16 11.21 -18.02 9.24
C VAL A 16 11.81 -16.68 8.85
N HIS A 17 12.20 -16.54 7.60
CA HIS A 17 12.77 -15.32 7.06
C HIS A 17 11.98 -14.90 5.80
N THR A 18 11.25 -13.81 5.92
CA THR A 18 10.48 -13.18 4.83
C THR A 18 11.12 -11.86 4.40
N ARG A 19 10.60 -11.24 3.38
CA ARG A 19 11.01 -9.90 2.96
C ARG A 19 9.86 -9.15 2.29
N PHE A 20 9.91 -7.83 2.36
CA PHE A 20 9.08 -6.94 1.55
C PHE A 20 9.99 -6.22 0.54
N PRO A 21 9.82 -6.46 -0.79
CA PRO A 21 10.73 -6.00 -1.83
C PRO A 21 10.11 -4.91 -2.72
N PRO A 22 9.82 -3.69 -2.22
CA PRO A 22 9.18 -2.66 -3.03
C PRO A 22 10.14 -2.09 -4.07
N GLU A 23 9.62 -1.80 -5.28
CA GLU A 23 10.30 -0.91 -6.21
C GLU A 23 10.15 0.55 -5.73
N PRO A 24 11.24 1.34 -5.61
CA PRO A 24 11.18 2.72 -5.18
C PRO A 24 10.77 3.67 -6.33
N ASN A 25 9.61 3.41 -6.94
CA ASN A 25 9.08 4.10 -8.11
C ASN A 25 7.68 4.73 -7.90
N GLY A 26 7.26 4.91 -6.67
CA GLY A 26 5.99 5.52 -6.28
C GLY A 26 5.63 5.26 -4.83
N TYR A 27 4.60 5.96 -4.38
CA TYR A 27 4.05 5.80 -3.03
C TYR A 27 3.28 4.48 -2.91
N LEU A 28 3.33 3.89 -1.72
CA LEU A 28 2.59 2.67 -1.41
C LEU A 28 1.10 2.97 -1.24
N HIS A 29 0.26 2.02 -1.64
CA HIS A 29 -1.18 2.08 -1.49
C HIS A 29 -1.70 0.94 -0.61
N ILE A 30 -3.00 0.93 -0.32
CA ILE A 30 -3.64 -0.07 0.55
C ILE A 30 -3.36 -1.53 0.14
N GLY A 31 -3.17 -1.80 -1.15
CA GLY A 31 -2.77 -3.13 -1.64
C GLY A 31 -1.40 -3.56 -1.13
N HIS A 32 -0.45 -2.63 -1.05
CA HIS A 32 0.87 -2.89 -0.46
C HIS A 32 0.79 -3.09 1.05
N ALA A 33 -0.13 -2.41 1.74
CA ALA A 33 -0.34 -2.60 3.18
C ALA A 33 -0.70 -4.06 3.49
N LYS A 34 -1.51 -4.73 2.66
CA LYS A 34 -1.81 -6.17 2.81
C LYS A 34 -0.53 -7.01 2.72
N SER A 35 0.33 -6.75 1.74
CA SER A 35 1.61 -7.47 1.58
C SER A 35 2.57 -7.22 2.74
N ILE A 36 2.66 -5.98 3.22
CA ILE A 36 3.46 -5.61 4.39
C ILE A 36 2.95 -6.37 5.62
N CYS A 37 1.65 -6.29 5.90
CA CYS A 37 1.06 -6.99 7.04
C CYS A 37 1.27 -8.52 6.97
N LEU A 38 1.24 -9.10 5.78
CA LEU A 38 1.49 -10.53 5.59
C LEU A 38 2.95 -10.89 5.88
N ASN A 39 3.90 -10.23 5.23
CA ASN A 39 5.33 -10.56 5.35
C ASN A 39 5.87 -10.30 6.77
N PHE A 40 5.61 -9.10 7.31
CA PHE A 40 6.03 -8.72 8.66
C PHE A 40 5.24 -9.47 9.72
N GLY A 41 3.93 -9.64 9.53
CA GLY A 41 3.07 -10.37 10.48
C GLY A 41 3.44 -11.84 10.61
N LEU A 42 3.85 -12.51 9.54
CA LEU A 42 4.38 -13.88 9.61
C LEU A 42 5.69 -13.93 10.39
N ALA A 43 6.61 -13.00 10.12
CA ALA A 43 7.86 -12.93 10.88
C ALA A 43 7.59 -12.70 12.37
N GLU A 44 6.73 -11.77 12.75
CA GLU A 44 6.33 -11.54 14.15
C GLU A 44 5.70 -12.79 14.79
N ARG A 45 4.79 -13.44 14.07
CA ARG A 45 4.07 -14.63 14.57
C ARG A 45 4.99 -15.80 14.89
N TYR A 46 6.02 -16.01 14.09
CA TYR A 46 6.95 -17.13 14.22
C TYR A 46 8.26 -16.75 14.92
N GLY A 47 8.38 -15.54 15.46
CA GLY A 47 9.63 -15.05 16.06
C GLY A 47 10.80 -15.02 15.08
N GLY A 48 10.49 -14.84 13.79
CA GLY A 48 11.43 -14.82 12.69
C GLY A 48 11.85 -13.42 12.27
N LEU A 49 12.33 -13.29 11.04
CA LEU A 49 12.90 -12.08 10.47
C LEU A 49 12.12 -11.65 9.23
N CYS A 50 12.02 -10.33 9.02
CA CYS A 50 11.53 -9.77 7.76
C CYS A 50 12.46 -8.64 7.32
N ASN A 51 13.05 -8.76 6.13
CA ASN A 51 13.90 -7.75 5.54
C ASN A 51 13.08 -6.74 4.71
N LEU A 52 13.58 -5.52 4.64
CA LEU A 52 13.17 -4.52 3.64
C LEU A 52 14.24 -4.50 2.57
N ARG A 53 13.90 -4.92 1.33
CA ARG A 53 14.80 -4.85 0.20
C ARG A 53 14.19 -4.04 -0.92
N PHE A 54 14.79 -2.90 -1.23
CA PHE A 54 14.39 -2.11 -2.39
C PHE A 54 14.83 -2.80 -3.68
N ASP A 55 13.87 -3.08 -4.56
CA ASP A 55 14.16 -3.58 -5.90
C ASP A 55 14.49 -2.38 -6.82
N ASP A 56 15.74 -1.97 -6.78
CA ASP A 56 16.30 -0.86 -7.52
C ASP A 56 17.14 -1.31 -8.72
N THR A 57 16.66 -2.30 -9.45
CA THR A 57 17.30 -2.83 -10.66
C THR A 57 17.11 -1.96 -11.89
N ASN A 58 16.20 -0.99 -11.87
CA ASN A 58 15.90 -0.12 -13.00
C ASN A 58 16.33 1.33 -12.75
N PRO A 59 17.45 1.81 -13.37
CA PRO A 59 18.05 3.11 -13.04
C PRO A 59 17.18 4.31 -13.40
N VAL A 60 16.19 4.18 -14.29
CA VAL A 60 15.44 5.33 -14.84
C VAL A 60 14.14 5.65 -14.10
N LYS A 61 13.79 4.90 -13.04
CA LYS A 61 12.48 5.03 -12.38
C LYS A 61 12.52 5.29 -10.88
N GLU A 62 13.71 5.38 -10.30
CA GLU A 62 13.91 5.31 -8.86
C GLU A 62 14.22 6.69 -8.27
N ASP A 63 13.61 7.00 -7.11
CA ASP A 63 13.79 8.28 -6.42
C ASP A 63 13.90 8.06 -4.90
N VAL A 64 14.76 8.83 -4.25
CA VAL A 64 14.98 8.84 -2.80
C VAL A 64 13.69 9.20 -2.05
N GLU A 65 12.86 10.10 -2.61
CA GLU A 65 11.56 10.46 -2.03
C GLU A 65 10.69 9.21 -1.79
N TYR A 66 10.66 8.29 -2.76
CA TYR A 66 9.87 7.06 -2.63
C TYR A 66 10.44 6.11 -1.59
N VAL A 67 11.76 6.01 -1.49
CA VAL A 67 12.44 5.21 -0.45
C VAL A 67 12.04 5.68 0.94
N ASP A 68 12.10 6.98 1.20
CA ASP A 68 11.76 7.56 2.49
C ASP A 68 10.28 7.38 2.83
N SER A 69 9.40 7.58 1.86
CA SER A 69 7.96 7.36 2.02
C SER A 69 7.63 5.90 2.35
N ILE A 70 8.27 4.95 1.69
CA ILE A 70 8.09 3.51 1.94
C ILE A 70 8.50 3.15 3.37
N LYS A 71 9.64 3.65 3.83
CA LYS A 71 10.12 3.44 5.20
C LYS A 71 9.17 4.03 6.23
N GLU A 72 8.67 5.23 5.99
CA GLU A 72 7.69 5.89 6.85
C GLU A 72 6.40 5.09 6.96
N ASP A 73 5.88 4.60 5.85
CA ASP A 73 4.64 3.82 5.80
C ASP A 73 4.75 2.50 6.57
N ILE A 74 5.87 1.78 6.45
CA ILE A 74 6.12 0.53 7.20
C ILE A 74 6.18 0.82 8.71
N ARG A 75 6.91 1.86 9.12
CA ARG A 75 7.00 2.28 10.53
C ARG A 75 5.66 2.70 11.08
N TRP A 76 4.87 3.45 10.29
CA TRP A 76 3.55 3.86 10.69
C TRP A 76 2.60 2.67 10.91
N LEU A 77 2.69 1.63 10.07
CA LEU A 77 1.96 0.38 10.28
C LEU A 77 2.38 -0.39 11.54
N GLY A 78 3.45 0.03 12.21
CA GLY A 78 3.94 -0.54 13.45
C GLY A 78 4.98 -1.63 13.28
N PHE A 79 5.52 -1.81 12.07
CA PHE A 79 6.52 -2.83 11.77
C PHE A 79 7.95 -2.29 11.79
N ARG A 80 8.89 -3.21 12.03
CA ARG A 80 10.33 -2.97 11.96
C ARG A 80 10.95 -4.08 11.12
N TRP A 81 11.85 -3.71 10.22
CA TRP A 81 12.61 -4.68 9.43
C TRP A 81 13.86 -5.11 10.16
N ALA A 82 14.29 -6.35 9.88
CA ALA A 82 15.52 -6.92 10.45
C ALA A 82 16.74 -6.28 9.80
N GLU A 83 16.80 -6.30 8.48
CA GLU A 83 17.86 -5.70 7.68
C GLU A 83 17.28 -4.91 6.52
N GLU A 84 18.01 -3.87 6.08
CA GLU A 84 17.67 -3.05 4.93
C GLU A 84 18.69 -3.30 3.82
N HIS A 85 18.18 -3.68 2.66
CA HIS A 85 18.99 -3.98 1.50
C HIS A 85 18.45 -3.30 0.25
N TYR A 86 19.31 -3.25 -0.75
CA TYR A 86 18.97 -2.85 -2.11
C TYR A 86 19.43 -3.94 -3.08
N ALA A 87 18.69 -4.19 -4.14
CA ALA A 87 19.14 -5.12 -5.18
C ALA A 87 20.50 -4.68 -5.76
N SER A 88 20.74 -3.38 -5.83
CA SER A 88 22.02 -2.80 -6.26
C SER A 88 23.21 -3.14 -5.37
N ASP A 89 23.01 -3.50 -4.10
CA ASP A 89 24.09 -3.99 -3.21
C ASP A 89 24.68 -5.30 -3.74
N TYR A 90 23.91 -6.05 -4.53
CA TYR A 90 24.27 -7.38 -5.02
C TYR A 90 24.71 -7.40 -6.49
N PHE A 91 24.83 -6.26 -7.16
CA PHE A 91 25.14 -6.21 -8.59
C PHE A 91 26.45 -6.93 -8.96
N GLU A 92 27.48 -6.84 -8.14
CA GLU A 92 28.74 -7.59 -8.38
C GLU A 92 28.52 -9.11 -8.27
N GLN A 93 27.76 -9.57 -7.29
CA GLN A 93 27.47 -10.99 -7.12
C GLN A 93 26.57 -11.51 -8.24
N LEU A 94 25.55 -10.72 -8.63
CA LEU A 94 24.66 -11.07 -9.74
C LEU A 94 25.44 -11.17 -11.05
N TYR A 95 26.39 -10.25 -11.28
CA TYR A 95 27.29 -10.33 -12.44
C TYR A 95 28.17 -11.58 -12.42
N ALA A 96 28.78 -11.90 -11.28
CA ALA A 96 29.59 -13.10 -11.11
C ALA A 96 28.79 -14.38 -11.38
N TRP A 97 27.56 -14.45 -10.94
CA TRP A 97 26.67 -15.59 -11.24
C TRP A 97 26.23 -15.63 -12.70
N ALA A 98 26.04 -14.50 -13.36
CA ALA A 98 25.80 -14.48 -14.80
C ALA A 98 27.01 -15.04 -15.57
N VAL A 99 28.22 -14.67 -15.20
CA VAL A 99 29.46 -15.25 -15.74
C VAL A 99 29.53 -16.76 -15.50
N GLN A 100 29.13 -17.24 -14.32
CA GLN A 100 29.05 -18.66 -14.01
C GLN A 100 28.08 -19.39 -14.95
N LEU A 101 26.89 -18.83 -15.20
CA LEU A 101 25.92 -19.42 -16.14
C LEU A 101 26.46 -19.47 -17.57
N ILE A 102 27.18 -18.44 -18.00
CA ILE A 102 27.85 -18.45 -19.33
C ILE A 102 28.87 -19.59 -19.38
N LYS A 103 29.72 -19.77 -18.36
CA LYS A 103 30.71 -20.85 -18.28
C LYS A 103 30.08 -22.25 -18.29
N GLN A 104 28.87 -22.37 -17.75
CA GLN A 104 28.11 -23.60 -17.75
C GLN A 104 27.38 -23.84 -19.10
N GLY A 105 27.45 -22.93 -20.04
CA GLY A 105 26.73 -23.00 -21.31
C GLY A 105 25.23 -22.73 -21.19
N LEU A 106 24.81 -22.11 -20.09
CA LEU A 106 23.40 -21.82 -19.77
C LEU A 106 22.97 -20.35 -20.01
N ALA A 107 23.87 -19.55 -20.57
CA ALA A 107 23.57 -18.18 -20.98
C ALA A 107 24.40 -17.78 -22.20
N TYR A 108 23.86 -16.90 -23.02
CA TYR A 108 24.52 -16.39 -24.23
C TYR A 108 24.17 -14.92 -24.48
N VAL A 109 25.08 -14.21 -25.12
CA VAL A 109 24.87 -12.84 -25.59
C VAL A 109 24.12 -12.89 -26.92
N ASP A 110 23.03 -12.16 -27.01
CA ASP A 110 22.18 -12.05 -28.18
C ASP A 110 22.22 -10.63 -28.77
N ASP A 111 22.44 -10.53 -30.06
CA ASP A 111 22.48 -9.23 -30.76
C ASP A 111 21.10 -8.83 -31.31
N GLN A 112 20.06 -9.65 -31.10
CA GLN A 112 18.70 -9.26 -31.47
C GLN A 112 18.22 -8.09 -30.63
N SER A 113 17.53 -7.15 -31.29
CA SER A 113 16.80 -6.09 -30.60
C SER A 113 15.64 -6.64 -29.79
N GLN A 114 15.11 -5.85 -28.86
CA GLN A 114 13.93 -6.22 -28.09
C GLN A 114 12.73 -6.58 -28.99
N GLU A 115 12.57 -5.85 -30.09
CA GLU A 115 11.49 -6.11 -31.05
C GLU A 115 11.69 -7.46 -31.78
N GLU A 116 12.90 -7.75 -32.23
CA GLU A 116 13.23 -9.04 -32.86
C GLU A 116 13.01 -10.21 -31.90
N ILE A 117 13.42 -10.07 -30.63
CA ILE A 117 13.17 -11.09 -29.61
C ILE A 117 11.66 -11.29 -29.40
N ARG A 118 10.88 -10.22 -29.35
CA ARG A 118 9.43 -10.27 -29.23
C ARG A 118 8.78 -11.01 -30.40
N LEU A 119 9.21 -10.72 -31.61
CA LEU A 119 8.69 -11.35 -32.84
C LEU A 119 9.07 -12.84 -32.97
N THR A 120 10.27 -13.21 -32.52
CA THR A 120 10.78 -14.56 -32.57
C THR A 120 10.42 -15.46 -31.41
N ARG A 121 9.84 -14.90 -30.35
CA ARG A 121 9.46 -15.64 -29.15
C ARG A 121 8.33 -16.65 -29.37
N GLY A 122 7.55 -16.49 -30.43
CA GLY A 122 6.39 -17.32 -30.73
C GLY A 122 5.15 -16.91 -29.93
N THR A 123 4.16 -17.78 -29.90
CA THR A 123 2.90 -17.61 -29.19
C THR A 123 2.65 -18.78 -28.23
N ILE A 124 1.52 -18.77 -27.52
CA ILE A 124 1.13 -19.92 -26.67
C ILE A 124 0.98 -21.20 -27.49
N SER A 125 0.51 -21.08 -28.72
CA SER A 125 0.25 -22.22 -29.64
C SER A 125 1.40 -22.52 -30.58
N GLU A 126 2.35 -21.62 -30.74
CA GLU A 126 3.47 -21.76 -31.68
C GLU A 126 4.81 -21.61 -30.93
N PRO A 127 5.78 -22.52 -31.19
CA PRO A 127 7.09 -22.42 -30.59
C PRO A 127 7.82 -21.18 -31.09
N GLY A 128 8.76 -20.68 -30.28
CA GLY A 128 9.68 -19.63 -30.68
C GLY A 128 10.75 -20.14 -31.63
N LYS A 129 11.47 -19.21 -32.24
CA LYS A 129 12.62 -19.46 -33.09
C LYS A 129 13.91 -19.17 -32.34
N GLU A 130 14.89 -20.06 -32.47
CA GLU A 130 16.22 -19.83 -31.90
C GLU A 130 16.89 -18.62 -32.54
N SER A 131 17.61 -17.85 -31.68
CA SER A 131 18.43 -16.74 -32.14
C SER A 131 19.60 -17.25 -32.98
N PRO A 132 20.01 -16.55 -34.04
CA PRO A 132 21.24 -16.87 -34.80
C PRO A 132 22.49 -16.92 -33.90
N TRP A 133 22.50 -16.21 -32.78
CA TRP A 133 23.63 -16.14 -31.83
C TRP A 133 23.53 -17.09 -30.65
N ARG A 134 22.50 -17.91 -30.57
CA ARG A 134 22.24 -18.84 -29.46
C ARG A 134 23.39 -19.84 -29.22
N ASN A 135 24.12 -20.19 -30.27
CA ASN A 135 25.18 -21.20 -30.24
C ASN A 135 26.60 -20.57 -30.28
N ARG A 136 26.76 -19.30 -29.90
CA ARG A 136 28.07 -18.72 -29.64
C ARG A 136 28.84 -19.54 -28.63
N THR A 137 30.16 -19.61 -28.78
CA THR A 137 31.03 -20.33 -27.84
C THR A 137 31.00 -19.63 -26.44
N VAL A 138 31.39 -20.36 -25.41
CA VAL A 138 31.52 -19.82 -24.05
C VAL A 138 32.51 -18.65 -24.05
N GLU A 139 33.62 -18.77 -24.74
CA GLU A 139 34.66 -17.74 -24.83
C GLU A 139 34.13 -16.45 -25.49
N GLU A 140 33.40 -16.57 -26.60
CA GLU A 140 32.75 -15.43 -27.26
C GLU A 140 31.76 -14.74 -26.33
N ASN A 141 30.93 -15.52 -25.63
CA ASN A 141 29.93 -14.97 -24.71
C ASN A 141 30.58 -14.26 -23.52
N LEU A 142 31.67 -14.80 -22.98
CA LEU A 142 32.41 -14.16 -21.89
C LEU A 142 33.03 -12.84 -22.33
N ASP A 143 33.67 -12.83 -23.49
CA ASP A 143 34.25 -11.59 -24.06
C ASP A 143 33.17 -10.52 -24.29
N LEU A 144 32.09 -10.88 -24.93
CA LEU A 144 31.00 -9.95 -25.24
C LEU A 144 30.31 -9.42 -23.98
N PHE A 145 30.08 -10.27 -22.97
CA PHE A 145 29.43 -9.83 -21.74
C PHE A 145 30.32 -8.88 -20.93
N GLU A 146 31.62 -9.11 -20.87
CA GLU A 146 32.57 -8.19 -20.27
C GLU A 146 32.59 -6.84 -21.00
N ARG A 147 32.59 -6.84 -22.32
CA ARG A 147 32.55 -5.63 -23.15
C ARG A 147 31.21 -4.89 -23.02
N MET A 148 30.10 -5.60 -22.82
CA MET A 148 28.82 -4.98 -22.47
C MET A 148 28.94 -4.22 -21.13
N ARG A 149 29.54 -4.81 -20.11
CA ARG A 149 29.79 -4.17 -18.83
C ARG A 149 30.69 -2.94 -18.96
N ASN A 150 31.69 -3.00 -19.82
CA ASN A 150 32.65 -1.94 -20.03
C ASN A 150 32.10 -0.77 -20.87
N GLY A 151 30.85 -0.84 -21.32
CA GLY A 151 30.17 0.25 -22.02
C GLY A 151 30.52 0.36 -23.51
N GLU A 152 31.05 -0.68 -24.12
CA GLU A 152 31.45 -0.66 -25.52
C GLU A 152 30.28 -0.68 -26.50
N PHE A 153 29.06 -1.01 -26.06
CA PHE A 153 27.89 -1.12 -26.90
C PHE A 153 26.80 -0.13 -26.48
N PRO A 154 26.05 0.45 -27.45
CA PRO A 154 24.93 1.31 -27.14
C PRO A 154 23.73 0.54 -26.59
N ASP A 155 22.78 1.28 -26.02
CA ASP A 155 21.49 0.74 -25.54
C ASP A 155 20.79 -0.07 -26.65
N GLY A 156 20.29 -1.24 -26.29
CA GLY A 156 19.56 -2.10 -27.21
C GLY A 156 20.40 -2.91 -28.19
N ALA A 157 21.74 -2.74 -28.21
CA ALA A 157 22.61 -3.44 -29.15
C ALA A 157 22.76 -4.94 -28.83
N LYS A 158 22.77 -5.29 -27.53
CA LYS A 158 22.96 -6.66 -27.04
C LYS A 158 22.20 -6.88 -25.74
N VAL A 159 21.81 -8.12 -25.49
CA VAL A 159 21.25 -8.59 -24.21
C VAL A 159 21.95 -9.89 -23.83
N LEU A 160 21.96 -10.22 -22.52
CA LEU A 160 22.30 -11.56 -22.08
C LEU A 160 21.01 -12.35 -21.89
N ARG A 161 20.93 -13.55 -22.45
CA ARG A 161 19.78 -14.45 -22.34
C ARG A 161 20.16 -15.77 -21.69
N ALA A 162 19.25 -16.29 -20.86
CA ALA A 162 19.37 -17.68 -20.42
C ALA A 162 19.09 -18.63 -21.59
N LYS A 163 19.88 -19.70 -21.69
CA LYS A 163 19.73 -20.73 -22.73
C LYS A 163 18.91 -21.89 -22.16
N ILE A 164 17.62 -21.89 -22.41
CA ILE A 164 16.69 -22.90 -21.87
C ILE A 164 16.01 -23.67 -22.98
N ASP A 165 14.87 -23.21 -23.49
CA ASP A 165 14.09 -23.91 -24.51
C ASP A 165 13.11 -22.95 -25.22
N MET A 166 13.35 -22.69 -26.49
CA MET A 166 12.50 -21.81 -27.32
C MET A 166 11.14 -22.40 -27.66
N ALA A 167 10.90 -23.68 -27.40
CA ALA A 167 9.63 -24.37 -27.62
C ALA A 167 8.85 -24.59 -26.29
N HIS A 168 9.37 -24.14 -25.15
CA HIS A 168 8.75 -24.39 -23.86
C HIS A 168 7.33 -23.82 -23.79
N PRO A 169 6.34 -24.56 -23.23
CA PRO A 169 4.96 -24.08 -23.12
C PRO A 169 4.82 -22.84 -22.24
N ASN A 170 5.58 -22.73 -21.16
CA ASN A 170 5.71 -21.48 -20.43
C ASN A 170 6.65 -20.53 -21.18
N MET A 171 6.09 -19.45 -21.74
CA MET A 171 6.84 -18.50 -22.57
C MET A 171 7.98 -17.81 -21.82
N LEU A 172 7.96 -17.77 -20.49
CA LEU A 172 9.04 -17.21 -19.66
C LEU A 172 10.32 -18.05 -19.72
N PHE A 173 10.23 -19.32 -20.11
CA PHE A 173 11.38 -20.21 -20.32
C PHE A 173 11.97 -20.13 -21.73
N ARG A 174 11.38 -19.35 -22.62
CA ARG A 174 11.88 -19.21 -24.01
C ARG A 174 13.04 -18.22 -24.04
N ASP A 175 14.18 -18.67 -23.58
CA ASP A 175 15.44 -17.93 -23.46
C ASP A 175 15.23 -16.51 -22.94
N PRO A 176 14.85 -16.37 -21.64
CA PRO A 176 14.54 -15.05 -21.05
C PRO A 176 15.76 -14.14 -21.00
N ILE A 177 15.51 -12.85 -21.12
CA ILE A 177 16.54 -11.81 -20.97
C ILE A 177 16.95 -11.73 -19.50
N MET A 178 18.26 -11.83 -19.23
CA MET A 178 18.87 -11.69 -17.91
C MET A 178 19.42 -10.28 -17.67
N TYR A 179 20.09 -9.71 -18.66
CA TYR A 179 20.70 -8.38 -18.64
C TYR A 179 20.38 -7.59 -19.89
N ARG A 180 20.22 -6.29 -19.71
CA ARG A 180 20.06 -5.30 -20.77
C ARG A 180 21.06 -4.16 -20.61
N ILE A 181 21.39 -3.47 -21.69
CA ILE A 181 22.26 -2.28 -21.68
C ILE A 181 21.38 -1.04 -21.49
N ILE A 182 21.67 -0.25 -20.46
CA ILE A 182 21.06 1.06 -20.19
C ILE A 182 22.15 2.01 -19.73
N HIS A 183 22.47 3.03 -20.53
CA HIS A 183 23.35 4.12 -20.13
C HIS A 183 22.55 5.19 -19.40
N ALA A 184 22.37 5.01 -18.09
CA ALA A 184 21.67 5.94 -17.22
C ALA A 184 22.34 5.95 -15.85
N GLU A 185 22.27 7.08 -15.17
CA GLU A 185 22.75 7.21 -13.80
C GLU A 185 21.81 6.46 -12.85
N HIS A 186 22.36 5.57 -12.04
CA HIS A 186 21.62 4.86 -10.99
C HIS A 186 21.70 5.64 -9.68
N HIS A 187 20.59 5.73 -8.93
CA HIS A 187 20.48 6.53 -7.71
C HIS A 187 21.50 6.19 -6.61
N ARG A 188 22.04 4.96 -6.61
CA ARG A 188 23.04 4.51 -5.63
C ARG A 188 24.42 4.21 -6.24
N THR A 189 24.45 3.59 -7.40
CA THR A 189 25.71 3.17 -8.03
C THR A 189 26.26 4.17 -9.05
N GLY A 190 25.52 5.25 -9.33
CA GLY A 190 25.91 6.27 -10.29
C GLY A 190 26.10 5.69 -11.69
N ASN A 191 27.24 5.97 -12.30
CA ASN A 191 27.61 5.49 -13.63
C ASN A 191 28.53 4.25 -13.63
N LYS A 192 28.60 3.55 -12.50
CA LYS A 192 29.45 2.34 -12.39
C LYS A 192 29.01 1.22 -13.31
N TRP A 193 27.70 1.10 -13.54
CA TRP A 193 27.07 0.08 -14.36
C TRP A 193 26.39 0.69 -15.57
N CYS A 194 26.42 -0.03 -16.68
CA CYS A 194 25.61 0.24 -17.88
C CYS A 194 24.85 -1.01 -18.36
N ILE A 195 24.99 -2.11 -17.65
CA ILE A 195 24.15 -3.29 -17.78
C ILE A 195 23.39 -3.53 -16.48
N TYR A 196 22.11 -3.87 -16.59
CA TYR A 196 21.23 -4.01 -15.43
C TYR A 196 20.47 -5.34 -15.52
N PRO A 197 20.36 -6.09 -14.42
CA PRO A 197 19.66 -7.35 -14.39
C PRO A 197 18.15 -7.14 -14.54
N MET A 198 17.51 -8.09 -15.20
CA MET A 198 16.05 -8.15 -15.25
C MET A 198 15.49 -8.78 -13.98
N TYR A 199 14.24 -8.46 -13.68
CA TYR A 199 13.54 -8.92 -12.47
C TYR A 199 13.65 -10.45 -12.27
N ASP A 200 13.28 -11.23 -13.27
CA ASP A 200 13.26 -12.70 -13.17
C ASP A 200 14.64 -13.30 -12.88
N TYR A 201 15.69 -12.65 -13.32
CA TYR A 201 17.05 -13.06 -13.01
C TYR A 201 17.48 -12.65 -11.59
N ALA A 202 17.22 -11.42 -11.20
CA ALA A 202 17.73 -10.85 -9.95
C ALA A 202 16.97 -11.32 -8.70
N HIS A 203 15.66 -11.47 -8.80
CA HIS A 203 14.76 -11.59 -7.65
C HIS A 203 15.06 -12.82 -6.77
N GLY A 204 15.10 -14.01 -7.35
CA GLY A 204 15.38 -15.24 -6.62
C GLY A 204 16.81 -15.28 -6.05
N GLN A 205 17.75 -14.68 -6.75
CA GLN A 205 19.14 -14.60 -6.31
C GLN A 205 19.33 -13.64 -5.15
N CYS A 206 18.65 -12.50 -5.14
CA CYS A 206 18.62 -11.61 -3.98
C CYS A 206 18.01 -12.31 -2.76
N ASP A 207 16.91 -13.05 -2.94
CA ASP A 207 16.34 -13.86 -1.88
C ASP A 207 17.33 -14.90 -1.34
N SER A 208 18.05 -15.57 -2.23
CA SER A 208 19.06 -16.56 -1.88
C SER A 208 20.22 -15.95 -1.07
N ILE A 209 20.72 -14.78 -1.45
CA ILE A 209 21.79 -14.06 -0.73
C ILE A 209 21.33 -13.73 0.70
N GLU A 210 20.10 -13.29 0.88
CA GLU A 210 19.54 -12.93 2.17
C GLU A 210 19.01 -14.13 2.97
N HIS A 211 19.14 -15.35 2.45
CA HIS A 211 18.60 -16.57 3.06
C HIS A 211 17.08 -16.49 3.36
N ILE A 212 16.33 -15.88 2.46
CA ILE A 212 14.87 -15.82 2.57
C ILE A 212 14.31 -17.23 2.45
N THR A 213 13.62 -17.69 3.47
CA THR A 213 13.02 -19.03 3.51
C THR A 213 11.70 -19.08 2.75
N HIS A 214 10.87 -18.07 2.93
CA HIS A 214 9.54 -17.96 2.33
C HIS A 214 9.45 -16.62 1.59
N SER A 215 9.61 -16.69 0.28
CA SER A 215 9.52 -15.56 -0.64
C SER A 215 8.07 -15.36 -1.08
N ILE A 216 7.38 -14.40 -0.46
CA ILE A 216 5.94 -14.23 -0.64
C ILE A 216 5.65 -13.10 -1.62
N CYS A 217 4.87 -13.37 -2.66
CA CYS A 217 4.52 -12.41 -3.71
C CYS A 217 3.06 -12.59 -4.17
N THR A 218 2.60 -11.75 -5.10
CA THR A 218 1.22 -11.83 -5.62
C THR A 218 1.10 -12.89 -6.72
N LEU A 219 -0.15 -13.35 -6.97
CA LEU A 219 -0.47 -14.44 -7.92
C LEU A 219 -0.01 -14.17 -9.35
N GLU A 220 0.20 -12.92 -9.73
CA GLU A 220 0.75 -12.59 -11.06
C GLU A 220 2.14 -13.19 -11.30
N PHE A 221 2.86 -13.55 -10.23
CA PHE A 221 4.17 -14.19 -10.29
C PHE A 221 4.13 -15.73 -10.25
N ASP A 222 2.96 -16.35 -10.22
CA ASP A 222 2.85 -17.82 -10.21
C ASP A 222 3.52 -18.46 -11.43
N VAL A 223 3.33 -17.87 -12.61
CA VAL A 223 3.99 -18.32 -13.85
C VAL A 223 5.50 -18.05 -13.88
N HIS A 224 6.00 -17.16 -13.02
CA HIS A 224 7.42 -16.84 -12.87
C HIS A 224 8.16 -17.79 -11.92
N ARG A 225 7.45 -18.43 -10.98
CA ARG A 225 8.07 -19.32 -9.97
C ARG A 225 8.96 -20.42 -10.58
N PRO A 226 8.56 -21.14 -11.65
CA PRO A 226 9.45 -22.16 -12.22
C PRO A 226 10.78 -21.58 -12.72
N LEU A 227 10.79 -20.36 -13.26
CA LEU A 227 12.02 -19.68 -13.69
C LEU A 227 12.87 -19.23 -12.48
N TYR A 228 12.23 -18.76 -11.42
CA TYR A 228 12.87 -18.46 -10.13
C TYR A 228 13.63 -19.70 -9.61
N ASP A 229 12.97 -20.84 -9.57
CA ASP A 229 13.56 -22.11 -9.11
C ASP A 229 14.69 -22.58 -10.06
N TRP A 230 14.53 -22.38 -11.37
CA TRP A 230 15.54 -22.75 -12.36
C TRP A 230 16.88 -22.04 -12.13
N PHE A 231 16.86 -20.72 -11.91
CA PHE A 231 18.09 -19.96 -11.63
C PHE A 231 18.76 -20.40 -10.34
N ILE A 232 18.01 -20.62 -9.29
CA ILE A 232 18.53 -21.09 -7.99
C ILE A 232 19.21 -22.45 -8.14
N GLN A 233 18.57 -23.38 -8.83
CA GLN A 233 19.09 -24.71 -9.08
C GLN A 233 20.33 -24.69 -9.99
N ALA A 234 20.29 -23.94 -11.08
CA ALA A 234 21.40 -23.83 -12.03
C ALA A 234 22.66 -23.24 -11.39
N LEU A 235 22.51 -22.33 -10.44
CA LEU A 235 23.60 -21.70 -9.71
C LEU A 235 24.04 -22.52 -8.47
N GLY A 236 23.21 -23.44 -7.98
CA GLY A 236 23.48 -24.20 -6.76
C GLY A 236 23.54 -23.34 -5.50
N ILE A 237 22.72 -22.31 -5.42
CA ILE A 237 22.66 -21.34 -4.32
C ILE A 237 21.57 -21.68 -3.31
N TYR A 238 21.46 -20.88 -2.23
CA TYR A 238 20.49 -21.12 -1.16
C TYR A 238 19.07 -21.30 -1.71
N PRO A 239 18.34 -22.38 -1.33
CA PRO A 239 17.08 -22.77 -1.96
C PRO A 239 15.89 -22.00 -1.39
N SER A 240 15.88 -20.68 -1.55
CA SER A 240 14.68 -19.89 -1.29
C SER A 240 13.52 -20.39 -2.14
N HIS A 241 12.30 -20.33 -1.61
CA HIS A 241 11.11 -20.77 -2.32
C HIS A 241 10.06 -19.69 -2.37
N GLN A 242 9.43 -19.53 -3.56
CA GLN A 242 8.40 -18.52 -3.80
C GLN A 242 7.01 -19.09 -3.51
N TYR A 243 6.19 -18.29 -2.82
CA TYR A 243 4.77 -18.55 -2.52
C TYR A 243 3.93 -17.38 -2.97
N GLU A 244 2.76 -17.63 -3.53
CA GLU A 244 1.90 -16.61 -4.08
C GLU A 244 0.57 -16.50 -3.34
N PHE A 245 0.04 -15.27 -3.31
CA PHE A 245 -1.28 -14.96 -2.76
C PHE A 245 -2.02 -13.96 -3.66
N ALA A 246 -3.36 -13.97 -3.57
CA ALA A 246 -4.20 -13.05 -4.33
C ALA A 246 -3.97 -11.59 -3.87
N ARG A 247 -3.69 -10.71 -4.82
CA ARG A 247 -3.59 -9.28 -4.55
C ARG A 247 -4.91 -8.73 -4.02
N LEU A 248 -4.84 -7.60 -3.32
CA LEU A 248 -6.03 -6.89 -2.87
C LEU A 248 -6.64 -6.12 -4.05
N ASN A 249 -7.90 -6.39 -4.34
CA ASN A 249 -8.75 -5.57 -5.20
C ASN A 249 -9.89 -5.03 -4.35
N LEU A 250 -10.09 -3.71 -4.36
CA LEU A 250 -11.17 -3.03 -3.64
C LEU A 250 -12.18 -2.43 -4.63
N THR A 251 -13.47 -2.49 -4.27
CA THR A 251 -14.48 -1.71 -4.97
C THR A 251 -14.17 -0.22 -4.88
N TYR A 252 -14.54 0.55 -5.90
CA TYR A 252 -14.39 2.01 -5.96
C TYR A 252 -12.96 2.54 -5.71
N THR A 253 -11.93 1.70 -5.89
CA THR A 253 -10.56 2.08 -5.54
C THR A 253 -9.61 1.82 -6.71
N MET A 254 -8.95 2.86 -7.18
CA MET A 254 -7.90 2.78 -8.21
C MET A 254 -6.55 2.48 -7.56
N MET A 255 -5.95 1.33 -7.87
CA MET A 255 -4.66 0.92 -7.30
C MET A 255 -3.52 0.83 -8.33
N SER A 256 -3.73 1.36 -9.53
CA SER A 256 -2.69 1.43 -10.56
C SER A 256 -1.71 2.56 -10.28
N LYS A 257 -0.46 2.25 -9.95
CA LYS A 257 0.62 3.26 -9.74
C LYS A 257 0.70 4.26 -10.90
N ARG A 258 0.62 3.80 -12.14
CA ARG A 258 0.65 4.65 -13.34
C ARG A 258 -0.47 5.67 -13.36
N ASN A 259 -1.69 5.25 -13.01
CA ASN A 259 -2.84 6.14 -13.01
C ASN A 259 -2.80 7.11 -11.82
N LEU A 260 -2.35 6.66 -10.65
CA LEU A 260 -2.16 7.52 -9.49
C LEU A 260 -1.10 8.59 -9.76
N LEU A 261 0.04 8.22 -10.36
CA LEU A 261 1.08 9.17 -10.78
C LEU A 261 0.54 10.20 -11.77
N LYS A 262 -0.33 9.79 -12.70
CA LYS A 262 -0.98 10.69 -13.65
C LYS A 262 -1.82 11.74 -12.94
N LEU A 263 -2.64 11.36 -11.96
CA LEU A 263 -3.45 12.28 -11.17
C LEU A 263 -2.60 13.33 -10.45
N VAL A 264 -1.46 12.93 -9.90
CA VAL A 264 -0.52 13.85 -9.24
C VAL A 264 0.13 14.81 -10.24
N LYS A 265 0.63 14.28 -11.37
CA LYS A 265 1.31 15.09 -12.40
C LYS A 265 0.37 16.09 -13.10
N GLU A 266 -0.88 15.73 -13.30
CA GLU A 266 -1.90 16.60 -13.92
C GLU A 266 -2.53 17.59 -12.93
N GLY A 267 -2.16 17.53 -11.64
CA GLY A 267 -2.70 18.42 -10.61
C GLY A 267 -4.18 18.16 -10.28
N ALA A 268 -4.72 16.99 -10.65
CA ALA A 268 -6.08 16.59 -10.30
C ALA A 268 -6.24 16.34 -8.80
N VAL A 269 -5.14 16.05 -8.12
CA VAL A 269 -5.03 15.92 -6.66
C VAL A 269 -3.88 16.80 -6.16
N MET A 270 -3.89 17.16 -4.87
CA MET A 270 -2.87 18.03 -4.28
C MET A 270 -1.50 17.38 -4.15
N GLY A 271 -1.45 16.05 -4.14
CA GLY A 271 -0.24 15.27 -4.00
C GLY A 271 -0.57 13.81 -3.68
N TRP A 272 0.46 13.04 -3.34
CA TRP A 272 0.33 11.62 -3.00
C TRP A 272 -0.46 11.38 -1.71
N ASP A 273 -0.49 12.35 -0.80
CA ASP A 273 -1.20 12.31 0.47
C ASP A 273 -2.61 12.94 0.41
N ASP A 274 -3.10 13.29 -0.77
CA ASP A 274 -4.47 13.79 -0.93
C ASP A 274 -5.47 12.77 -0.37
N PRO A 275 -6.39 13.17 0.53
CA PRO A 275 -7.34 12.23 1.16
C PRO A 275 -8.22 11.42 0.20
N ARG A 276 -8.29 11.80 -1.07
CA ARG A 276 -8.99 11.07 -2.13
C ARG A 276 -8.16 9.90 -2.69
N MET A 277 -6.86 9.88 -2.41
CA MET A 277 -5.93 8.86 -2.89
C MET A 277 -5.99 7.61 -2.00
N PRO A 278 -5.74 6.40 -2.56
CA PRO A 278 -5.68 5.15 -1.79
C PRO A 278 -4.28 4.86 -1.24
N THR A 279 -3.38 5.82 -1.26
CA THR A 279 -2.01 5.67 -0.72
C THR A 279 -2.03 5.57 0.80
N ILE A 280 -1.06 4.90 1.39
CA ILE A 280 -0.96 4.75 2.85
C ILE A 280 -0.83 6.12 3.51
N CYS A 281 -0.02 7.02 2.96
CA CYS A 281 0.13 8.38 3.49
C CYS A 281 -1.19 9.19 3.40
N ALA A 282 -2.01 8.98 2.37
CA ALA A 282 -3.33 9.61 2.26
C ALA A 282 -4.32 9.05 3.29
N LEU A 283 -4.32 7.73 3.50
CA LEU A 283 -5.14 7.09 4.54
C LEU A 283 -4.74 7.60 5.93
N ARG A 284 -3.44 7.71 6.21
CA ARG A 284 -2.92 8.31 7.44
C ARG A 284 -3.40 9.75 7.63
N ARG A 285 -3.28 10.59 6.61
CA ARG A 285 -3.77 11.97 6.63
C ARG A 285 -5.28 12.06 6.82
N LYS A 286 -6.04 11.13 6.25
CA LYS A 286 -7.50 11.04 6.40
C LYS A 286 -7.93 10.63 7.82
N GLY A 287 -7.02 10.12 8.66
CA GLY A 287 -7.29 9.72 10.03
C GLY A 287 -7.44 8.22 10.26
N TYR A 288 -7.09 7.38 9.30
CA TYR A 288 -7.00 5.94 9.49
C TYR A 288 -5.89 5.61 10.48
N THR A 289 -6.10 4.60 11.29
CA THR A 289 -5.11 4.14 12.27
C THR A 289 -4.33 2.93 11.76
N PRO A 290 -3.09 2.71 12.22
CA PRO A 290 -2.35 1.50 11.91
C PRO A 290 -3.12 0.23 12.27
N ALA A 291 -3.76 0.20 13.44
CA ALA A 291 -4.55 -0.92 13.90
C ALA A 291 -5.71 -1.24 12.95
N SER A 292 -6.42 -0.23 12.44
CA SER A 292 -7.52 -0.43 11.51
C SER A 292 -7.06 -1.07 10.19
N VAL A 293 -5.90 -0.66 9.66
CA VAL A 293 -5.34 -1.22 8.43
C VAL A 293 -4.84 -2.64 8.66
N ARG A 294 -4.18 -2.92 9.78
CA ARG A 294 -3.74 -4.28 10.14
C ARG A 294 -4.93 -5.22 10.33
N ASN A 295 -5.97 -4.80 11.04
CA ASN A 295 -7.21 -5.57 11.23
C ASN A 295 -7.90 -5.85 9.90
N PHE A 296 -7.92 -4.88 9.00
CA PHE A 296 -8.47 -5.07 7.65
C PHE A 296 -7.68 -6.14 6.87
N ALA A 297 -6.34 -6.07 6.89
CA ALA A 297 -5.50 -7.05 6.22
C ALA A 297 -5.73 -8.48 6.77
N GLU A 298 -5.89 -8.61 8.09
CA GLU A 298 -6.21 -9.87 8.75
C GLU A 298 -7.62 -10.37 8.38
N MET A 299 -8.61 -9.48 8.40
CA MET A 299 -10.01 -9.80 8.02
C MET A 299 -10.12 -10.29 6.58
N VAL A 300 -9.39 -9.67 5.65
CA VAL A 300 -9.35 -10.09 4.24
C VAL A 300 -8.68 -11.46 4.10
N GLY A 301 -7.65 -11.69 4.91
CA GLY A 301 -6.89 -12.94 4.92
C GLY A 301 -6.10 -13.17 3.63
N VAL A 302 -5.65 -14.41 3.46
CA VAL A 302 -4.81 -14.85 2.33
C VAL A 302 -5.57 -15.91 1.54
N ALA A 303 -5.71 -15.70 0.23
CA ALA A 303 -6.35 -16.63 -0.69
C ALA A 303 -5.51 -16.77 -1.96
N LYS A 304 -5.65 -17.91 -2.66
CA LYS A 304 -5.05 -18.17 -3.99
C LYS A 304 -6.05 -17.93 -5.14
N ARG A 305 -7.12 -17.19 -4.91
CA ARG A 305 -8.09 -16.80 -5.95
C ARG A 305 -8.33 -15.31 -5.85
N ASP A 306 -8.26 -14.64 -6.99
CA ASP A 306 -8.60 -13.23 -7.09
C ASP A 306 -10.07 -13.02 -6.71
N ASN A 307 -10.29 -12.02 -5.88
CA ASN A 307 -11.60 -11.56 -5.47
C ASN A 307 -11.58 -10.04 -5.34
N VAL A 308 -12.76 -9.45 -5.35
CA VAL A 308 -12.95 -8.03 -5.10
C VAL A 308 -13.56 -7.87 -3.71
N ILE A 309 -12.88 -7.13 -2.86
CA ILE A 309 -13.32 -6.84 -1.50
C ILE A 309 -14.11 -5.52 -1.50
N ASP A 310 -15.22 -5.50 -0.80
CA ASP A 310 -16.00 -4.28 -0.62
C ASP A 310 -15.23 -3.26 0.23
N LEU A 311 -15.15 -2.01 -0.23
CA LEU A 311 -14.51 -0.90 0.50
C LEU A 311 -15.13 -0.72 1.89
N GLY A 312 -16.40 -1.00 2.05
CA GLY A 312 -17.11 -0.96 3.33
C GLY A 312 -16.48 -1.82 4.42
N LYS A 313 -15.75 -2.89 4.07
CA LYS A 313 -14.99 -3.68 5.05
C LYS A 313 -13.79 -2.92 5.64
N LEU A 314 -13.09 -2.15 4.82
CA LEU A 314 -12.01 -1.27 5.30
C LEU A 314 -12.60 -0.17 6.19
N GLU A 315 -13.68 0.47 5.75
CA GLU A 315 -14.36 1.51 6.53
C GLU A 315 -14.93 0.96 7.85
N TYR A 316 -15.40 -0.28 7.86
CA TYR A 316 -15.82 -0.97 9.08
C TYR A 316 -14.66 -1.12 10.07
N CYS A 317 -13.49 -1.59 9.63
CA CYS A 317 -12.32 -1.72 10.50
C CYS A 317 -11.88 -0.38 11.09
N VAL A 318 -11.94 0.70 10.27
CA VAL A 318 -11.63 2.05 10.74
C VAL A 318 -12.62 2.51 11.79
N ARG A 319 -13.92 2.30 11.56
CA ARG A 319 -14.98 2.68 12.51
C ARG A 319 -14.86 1.93 13.83
N GLU A 320 -14.62 0.62 13.78
CA GLU A 320 -14.45 -0.20 14.98
C GLU A 320 -13.26 0.28 15.83
N ASP A 321 -12.12 0.55 15.20
CA ASP A 321 -10.96 1.02 15.94
C ASP A 321 -11.16 2.44 16.48
N LEU A 322 -11.68 3.35 15.66
CA LEU A 322 -11.96 4.74 16.10
C LEU A 322 -13.03 4.81 17.19
N ASN A 323 -14.03 3.94 17.17
CA ASN A 323 -15.02 3.85 18.24
C ASN A 323 -14.35 3.60 19.60
N ARG A 324 -13.32 2.77 19.60
CA ARG A 324 -12.59 2.42 20.81
C ARG A 324 -11.61 3.51 21.26
N VAL A 325 -10.87 4.14 20.34
CA VAL A 325 -9.72 4.99 20.67
C VAL A 325 -9.93 6.49 20.48
N ALA A 326 -10.90 6.88 19.64
CA ALA A 326 -11.08 8.29 19.29
C ALA A 326 -11.90 9.04 20.34
N GLN A 327 -11.46 10.25 20.66
CA GLN A 327 -12.25 11.14 21.49
C GLN A 327 -13.44 11.70 20.70
N ARG A 328 -14.59 11.80 21.38
CA ARG A 328 -15.80 12.39 20.79
C ARG A 328 -15.76 13.91 20.94
N ARG A 329 -15.98 14.60 19.84
CA ARG A 329 -16.11 16.05 19.80
C ARG A 329 -17.34 16.42 18.98
N MET A 330 -18.01 17.51 19.39
CA MET A 330 -19.07 18.13 18.58
C MET A 330 -18.44 19.20 17.69
N ALA A 331 -18.80 19.20 16.42
CA ALA A 331 -18.40 20.22 15.46
C ALA A 331 -19.63 20.74 14.75
N VAL A 332 -19.67 22.04 14.51
CA VAL A 332 -20.72 22.71 13.73
C VAL A 332 -20.05 23.30 12.48
N LEU A 333 -20.34 22.75 11.33
CA LEU A 333 -19.69 23.12 10.07
C LEU A 333 -20.48 24.19 9.30
N ASN A 334 -21.82 24.11 9.35
CA ASN A 334 -22.73 25.07 8.75
C ASN A 334 -23.63 25.66 9.88
N PRO A 335 -23.17 26.70 10.58
CA PRO A 335 -23.81 27.16 11.81
C PRO A 335 -25.14 27.86 11.57
N LEU A 336 -26.11 27.53 12.41
CA LEU A 336 -27.34 28.28 12.60
C LEU A 336 -27.39 28.79 14.05
N LYS A 337 -27.52 30.10 14.20
CA LYS A 337 -27.59 30.74 15.50
C LYS A 337 -28.89 30.39 16.22
N VAL A 338 -28.79 30.07 17.50
CA VAL A 338 -29.92 29.83 18.41
C VAL A 338 -29.78 30.76 19.61
N VAL A 339 -30.80 31.54 19.87
CA VAL A 339 -30.88 32.41 21.05
C VAL A 339 -31.89 31.83 22.03
N ILE A 340 -31.45 31.54 23.24
CA ILE A 340 -32.30 31.04 24.33
C ILE A 340 -32.91 32.22 25.08
N THR A 341 -34.15 32.56 24.75
CA THR A 341 -34.77 33.83 25.19
C THR A 341 -35.05 33.95 26.68
N ASN A 342 -35.23 32.83 27.37
CA ASN A 342 -35.44 32.77 28.82
C ASN A 342 -34.18 32.41 29.59
N TYR A 343 -32.99 32.50 28.99
CA TYR A 343 -31.70 32.30 29.65
C TYR A 343 -31.05 33.67 29.96
N GLU A 344 -30.39 33.80 31.11
CA GLU A 344 -29.73 35.03 31.55
C GLU A 344 -28.62 35.46 30.62
N ASP A 345 -28.52 36.76 30.30
CA ASP A 345 -27.62 37.31 29.29
C ASP A 345 -26.14 37.00 29.55
N ASP A 346 -25.67 37.15 30.77
CA ASP A 346 -24.26 37.01 31.14
C ASP A 346 -23.92 35.66 31.78
N LYS A 347 -24.86 34.72 31.78
CA LYS A 347 -24.70 33.41 32.41
C LYS A 347 -24.03 32.43 31.44
N THR A 348 -23.00 31.75 31.93
CA THR A 348 -22.39 30.59 31.29
C THR A 348 -22.31 29.44 32.26
N GLU A 349 -22.86 28.29 31.90
CA GLU A 349 -22.78 27.06 32.66
C GLU A 349 -21.84 26.06 31.96
N LEU A 350 -21.21 25.20 32.75
CA LEU A 350 -20.33 24.17 32.28
C LEU A 350 -20.98 22.80 32.48
N PHE A 351 -21.17 22.07 31.41
CA PHE A 351 -21.68 20.70 31.43
C PHE A 351 -20.57 19.69 31.19
N THR A 352 -20.63 18.58 31.91
CA THR A 352 -19.64 17.49 31.77
C THR A 352 -19.99 16.61 30.60
N ALA A 353 -19.07 16.48 29.63
CA ALA A 353 -19.20 15.61 28.47
C ALA A 353 -18.18 14.49 28.55
N ILE A 354 -18.61 13.27 28.26
CA ILE A 354 -17.75 12.09 28.18
C ILE A 354 -16.90 12.17 26.90
N ASN A 355 -15.59 11.95 27.04
CA ASN A 355 -14.67 11.98 25.90
C ASN A 355 -14.81 10.76 24.99
N ASN A 356 -15.01 9.58 25.56
CA ASN A 356 -15.31 8.36 24.80
C ASN A 356 -16.22 7.45 25.66
N PRO A 357 -17.44 7.13 25.21
CA PRO A 357 -18.35 6.27 25.99
C PRO A 357 -17.91 4.79 26.05
N GLU A 358 -16.99 4.37 25.19
CA GLU A 358 -16.44 3.01 25.15
C GLU A 358 -15.13 2.85 25.92
N ASP A 359 -14.58 3.95 26.45
CA ASP A 359 -13.36 3.96 27.24
C ASP A 359 -13.53 4.84 28.48
N GLU A 360 -13.76 4.22 29.60
CA GLU A 360 -13.92 4.89 30.90
C GLU A 360 -12.68 5.70 31.30
N ASN A 361 -11.48 5.33 30.80
CA ASN A 361 -10.23 6.02 31.09
C ASN A 361 -10.01 7.27 30.22
N ALA A 362 -10.81 7.46 29.18
CA ALA A 362 -10.73 8.65 28.33
C ALA A 362 -11.13 9.94 29.04
N GLY A 363 -11.77 9.83 30.22
CA GLY A 363 -12.17 10.96 31.06
C GLY A 363 -13.30 11.78 30.45
N THR A 364 -13.43 13.01 31.00
CA THR A 364 -14.49 13.94 30.62
C THR A 364 -13.91 15.31 30.29
N ARG A 365 -14.74 16.18 29.73
CA ARG A 365 -14.43 17.58 29.47
C ARG A 365 -15.60 18.46 29.84
N GLN A 366 -15.34 19.76 30.05
CA GLN A 366 -16.38 20.76 30.30
C GLN A 366 -16.80 21.41 28.98
N VAL A 367 -18.11 21.47 28.73
CA VAL A 367 -18.73 22.08 27.54
C VAL A 367 -19.53 23.29 28.01
N PRO A 368 -19.20 24.53 27.56
CA PRO A 368 -19.94 25.71 27.94
C PRO A 368 -21.32 25.76 27.27
N PHE A 369 -22.31 26.27 28.02
CA PHE A 369 -23.64 26.61 27.57
C PHE A 369 -23.96 28.05 27.97
N SER A 370 -24.44 28.84 27.02
CA SER A 370 -24.80 30.23 27.19
C SER A 370 -26.09 30.57 26.45
N ARG A 371 -26.54 31.80 26.55
CA ARG A 371 -27.77 32.27 25.87
C ARG A 371 -27.69 32.15 24.36
N GLU A 372 -26.51 32.39 23.76
CA GLU A 372 -26.26 32.24 22.37
C GLU A 372 -25.46 30.95 22.11
N ILE A 373 -26.00 30.08 21.28
CA ILE A 373 -25.37 28.83 20.86
C ILE A 373 -25.55 28.63 19.35
N TYR A 374 -24.85 27.66 18.81
CA TYR A 374 -24.93 27.30 17.38
C TYR A 374 -25.21 25.82 17.22
N ILE A 375 -26.11 25.51 16.30
CA ILE A 375 -26.40 24.15 15.88
C ILE A 375 -26.04 23.98 14.41
N GLU A 376 -25.93 22.74 13.94
CA GLU A 376 -25.84 22.48 12.51
C GLU A 376 -27.13 22.89 11.82
N ARG A 377 -27.05 23.59 10.67
CA ARG A 377 -28.23 24.08 9.94
C ARG A 377 -29.17 22.94 9.53
N ASP A 378 -28.62 21.79 9.17
CA ASP A 378 -29.36 20.59 8.80
C ASP A 378 -30.12 19.94 9.99
N ASP A 379 -29.84 20.35 11.22
CA ASP A 379 -30.58 19.91 12.41
C ASP A 379 -31.87 20.72 12.66
N PHE A 380 -32.20 21.66 11.77
CA PHE A 380 -33.44 22.42 11.81
C PHE A 380 -34.21 22.33 10.48
N MET A 381 -35.52 22.12 10.55
CA MET A 381 -36.47 22.27 9.43
C MET A 381 -37.70 23.04 9.85
N GLU A 382 -38.08 24.08 9.07
CA GLU A 382 -39.29 24.87 9.33
C GLU A 382 -40.55 24.06 9.04
N VAL A 383 -40.52 23.25 7.97
CA VAL A 383 -41.63 22.35 7.58
C VAL A 383 -41.11 20.94 7.50
N PRO A 384 -41.09 20.23 8.63
CA PRO A 384 -40.48 18.89 8.71
C PRO A 384 -41.35 17.82 8.06
N PRO A 385 -40.76 16.77 7.44
CA PRO A 385 -41.49 15.60 7.01
C PRO A 385 -41.92 14.74 8.20
N LYS A 386 -42.80 13.77 7.99
CA LYS A 386 -43.14 12.76 9.00
C LYS A 386 -41.88 12.04 9.49
N LYS A 387 -41.78 11.83 10.78
CA LYS A 387 -40.64 11.17 11.45
C LYS A 387 -39.33 12.00 11.43
N TYR A 388 -39.43 13.31 11.40
CA TYR A 388 -38.31 14.20 11.65
C TYR A 388 -38.13 14.40 13.15
N TYR A 389 -37.00 13.94 13.72
CA TYR A 389 -36.74 13.94 15.18
C TYR A 389 -35.72 15.00 15.60
N ARG A 390 -35.55 16.05 14.79
CA ARG A 390 -34.71 17.19 15.08
C ARG A 390 -35.54 18.44 15.33
N LEU A 391 -34.88 19.60 15.49
CA LEU A 391 -35.54 20.84 15.85
C LEU A 391 -36.45 21.36 14.71
N SER A 392 -37.68 21.75 15.04
CA SER A 392 -38.63 22.44 14.18
C SER A 392 -39.50 23.37 14.99
N PRO A 393 -40.25 24.31 14.40
CA PRO A 393 -41.13 25.23 15.14
C PRO A 393 -42.08 24.48 16.08
N GLY A 394 -42.09 24.87 17.33
CA GLY A 394 -42.95 24.30 18.36
C GLY A 394 -42.56 22.91 18.86
N THR A 395 -41.45 22.34 18.37
CA THR A 395 -40.96 21.07 18.87
C THR A 395 -39.81 21.26 19.89
N GLU A 396 -39.66 20.23 20.73
CA GLU A 396 -38.64 20.19 21.76
C GLU A 396 -37.58 19.15 21.39
N VAL A 397 -36.30 19.51 21.61
CA VAL A 397 -35.19 18.58 21.44
C VAL A 397 -34.19 18.77 22.60
N ARG A 398 -33.48 17.67 22.91
CA ARG A 398 -32.38 17.72 23.87
C ARG A 398 -31.08 18.12 23.16
N LEU A 399 -30.47 19.18 23.66
CA LEU A 399 -29.09 19.50 23.33
C LEU A 399 -28.17 18.55 24.10
N ARG A 400 -27.25 17.90 23.42
CA ARG A 400 -26.39 16.89 24.00
C ARG A 400 -25.60 17.44 25.17
N TYR A 401 -25.68 16.74 26.30
CA TYR A 401 -25.12 17.05 27.65
C TYR A 401 -25.77 18.20 28.40
N SER A 402 -26.74 18.92 27.82
CA SER A 402 -27.35 20.08 28.46
C SER A 402 -28.87 20.01 28.49
N TYR A 403 -29.54 21.10 28.19
CA TYR A 403 -30.98 21.28 28.36
C TYR A 403 -31.82 20.80 27.20
N LEU A 404 -33.12 20.57 27.45
CA LEU A 404 -34.17 20.55 26.43
C LEU A 404 -34.44 22.00 26.01
N ILE A 405 -34.54 22.22 24.70
CA ILE A 405 -34.91 23.49 24.09
C ILE A 405 -36.10 23.31 23.18
N ARG A 406 -36.93 24.37 23.05
CA ARG A 406 -38.08 24.42 22.16
C ARG A 406 -37.99 25.62 21.24
N CYS A 407 -38.17 25.45 19.95
CA CYS A 407 -38.19 26.54 18.98
C CYS A 407 -39.52 27.30 19.05
N GLU A 408 -39.51 28.56 19.38
CA GLU A 408 -40.69 29.43 19.49
C GLU A 408 -40.82 30.34 18.26
N GLU A 409 -39.70 30.83 17.70
CA GLU A 409 -39.70 31.78 16.59
C GLU A 409 -38.55 31.51 15.63
N VAL A 410 -38.81 31.68 14.33
CA VAL A 410 -37.81 31.64 13.27
C VAL A 410 -37.57 33.02 12.71
N VAL A 411 -36.33 33.52 12.79
CA VAL A 411 -35.95 34.83 12.25
C VAL A 411 -35.35 34.65 10.86
N LYS A 412 -35.83 35.47 9.92
CA LYS A 412 -35.39 35.44 8.52
C LYS A 412 -34.84 36.79 8.10
N ASP A 413 -33.94 36.77 7.12
CA ASP A 413 -33.49 37.97 6.41
C ASP A 413 -34.52 38.45 5.36
N ALA A 414 -34.20 39.54 4.65
CA ALA A 414 -35.06 40.11 3.62
C ALA A 414 -35.28 39.17 2.43
N GLU A 415 -34.35 38.24 2.20
CA GLU A 415 -34.41 37.22 1.13
C GLU A 415 -35.17 35.96 1.56
N GLY A 416 -35.59 35.87 2.83
CA GLY A 416 -36.31 34.73 3.38
C GLY A 416 -35.43 33.60 3.91
N ASN A 417 -34.10 33.79 4.00
CA ASN A 417 -33.18 32.82 4.59
C ASN A 417 -33.26 32.85 6.11
N ILE A 418 -33.22 31.68 6.73
CA ILE A 418 -33.23 31.58 8.19
C ILE A 418 -31.85 31.99 8.74
N THR A 419 -31.84 33.01 9.58
CA THR A 419 -30.62 33.59 10.17
C THR A 419 -30.48 33.26 11.64
N GLU A 420 -31.56 33.08 12.39
CA GLU A 420 -31.59 32.86 13.82
C GLU A 420 -32.85 32.09 14.22
N LEU A 421 -32.72 31.24 15.23
CA LEU A 421 -33.84 30.61 15.93
C LEU A 421 -33.95 31.22 17.35
N ARG A 422 -35.16 31.52 17.77
CA ARG A 422 -35.44 31.90 19.15
C ARG A 422 -36.11 30.74 19.87
N CYS A 423 -35.42 30.21 20.87
CA CYS A 423 -35.83 29.04 21.62
C CYS A 423 -36.01 29.39 23.12
N THR A 424 -36.83 28.62 23.79
CA THR A 424 -36.85 28.56 25.25
C THR A 424 -36.17 27.26 25.71
N TYR A 425 -35.61 27.27 26.93
CA TYR A 425 -35.07 26.06 27.54
C TYR A 425 -35.90 25.65 28.77
N ASP A 426 -35.86 24.36 29.09
CA ASP A 426 -36.43 23.85 30.34
C ASP A 426 -35.34 23.78 31.43
N PRO A 427 -35.41 24.65 32.46
CA PRO A 427 -34.41 24.68 33.52
C PRO A 427 -34.27 23.37 34.32
N GLU A 428 -35.31 22.58 34.41
CA GLU A 428 -35.34 21.30 35.14
C GLU A 428 -34.68 20.15 34.39
N SER A 429 -34.38 20.37 33.10
CA SER A 429 -33.84 19.33 32.21
C SER A 429 -32.30 19.26 32.16
N GLY A 430 -31.60 20.07 32.94
CA GLY A 430 -30.14 20.25 32.89
C GLY A 430 -29.29 19.11 33.45
N ASN A 431 -29.90 18.03 33.90
CA ASN A 431 -29.19 16.88 34.49
C ASN A 431 -28.51 15.97 33.46
N GLY A 432 -28.64 16.24 32.14
CA GLY A 432 -28.00 15.47 31.09
C GLY A 432 -28.48 14.03 30.92
N SER A 433 -29.42 13.58 31.78
CA SER A 433 -29.98 12.26 31.65
C SER A 433 -30.77 12.16 30.34
N SER A 434 -30.39 11.26 29.49
CA SER A 434 -31.14 10.91 28.28
C SER A 434 -32.47 10.28 28.68
N SER A 435 -33.54 10.80 28.23
CA SER A 435 -34.80 10.03 28.14
C SER A 435 -34.87 9.41 26.76
#